data_d3cbe4e2bc0b7dc4a22ff589cf1286ab
#
_entry.id   d3cbe4e2bc0b7dc4a22ff589cf1286ab
#
_cell.length_a   1.000
_cell.length_b   1.000
_cell.length_c   1.000
_cell.angle_alpha   90.00
_cell.angle_beta   90.00
_cell.angle_gamma   90.00
#
_symmetry.space_group_name_H-M   'P 1'
#
loop_
_entity.id
_entity.type
_entity.pdbx_description
1 polymer ?
#
loop_
_entity_poly.entity_id
_entity_poly.type
_entity_poly.pdbx_seq_one_letter_code
_entity_poly.pdbx_strand_id
1 'polypeptide(L)'
;MAIGTVAQIVKVVKAIDYQTDYRFDSIESVSFDTRKLTQNSLFIPLKGQTDGHDYIEQAIEKGAKAVFWGRQDQTPPEGICAIWVDDPLEAFQELAKWYLEKVQPNVIGITGSSGKTTTKDMTAAVLASRYRVYKTQGNFNNDIGLPQTILDMPEDTEQLVLEMGMSDFGEIEFLSKLAKPSVAAITLIGESHMENLGSRAGIAKAKLEILKGLREKGSIIFPANEPLLEQELEEMQANEHFKVLPFGEGTNSVIQAENIQLFEEHTIFDLVKPSKHSVQLPVLGAYNVNNALAALQVGLECGVPLEQAIEAIQQFELTKNRTQWVDGIRGSKILNDAYNASPIAMKSVIQSFTSVATRGRKIVVLGDIRELGEQSKALHASISEVMFPEKIQEVYLYGEEMSALFEALKSRFEASHLHYVESDKAALIQLLKEDLQSNDQVLVKSSNGTGLLAVVEALKEA
;
A
#
# COMPACT_ATOMS: atom_id res chain seq x y z
N MET A 1 11.37 -3.71 24.55
CA MET A 1 11.97 -5.05 24.69
C MET A 1 13.10 -5.19 23.70
N ALA A 2 14.11 -5.99 23.98
CA ALA A 2 15.33 -6.03 23.16
C ALA A 2 15.17 -6.96 21.95
N ILE A 3 15.62 -6.53 20.79
CA ILE A 3 15.79 -7.39 19.61
C ILE A 3 16.68 -8.58 19.98
N GLY A 4 17.84 -8.31 20.61
CA GLY A 4 18.77 -9.30 21.11
C GLY A 4 20.06 -8.66 21.61
N THR A 5 21.01 -9.46 22.06
CA THR A 5 22.35 -8.97 22.38
C THR A 5 23.20 -8.86 21.11
N VAL A 6 24.26 -8.02 21.15
CA VAL A 6 25.23 -7.91 20.06
C VAL A 6 25.75 -9.28 19.65
N ALA A 7 26.13 -10.15 20.61
CA ALA A 7 26.62 -11.50 20.32
C ALA A 7 25.59 -12.39 19.58
N GLN A 8 24.31 -12.24 19.89
CA GLN A 8 23.24 -12.96 19.16
C GLN A 8 23.15 -12.46 17.73
N ILE A 9 23.12 -11.13 17.55
CA ILE A 9 23.02 -10.49 16.23
C ILE A 9 24.20 -10.89 15.35
N VAL A 10 25.41 -10.78 15.87
CA VAL A 10 26.67 -11.21 15.19
C VAL A 10 26.58 -12.64 14.64
N LYS A 11 26.07 -13.55 15.47
CA LYS A 11 25.88 -14.96 15.06
C LYS A 11 24.83 -15.11 13.96
N VAL A 12 23.73 -14.38 14.08
CA VAL A 12 22.60 -14.43 13.13
C VAL A 12 23.03 -13.95 11.76
N VAL A 13 23.65 -12.78 11.69
CA VAL A 13 24.07 -12.16 10.43
C VAL A 13 25.39 -12.71 9.89
N LYS A 14 25.98 -13.68 10.59
CA LYS A 14 27.29 -14.28 10.24
C LYS A 14 28.35 -13.21 10.02
N ALA A 15 28.42 -12.26 10.95
CA ALA A 15 29.37 -11.15 10.85
C ALA A 15 30.83 -11.64 10.69
N ILE A 16 31.61 -10.90 9.92
CA ILE A 16 33.03 -11.19 9.68
C ILE A 16 33.81 -10.98 10.96
N ASP A 17 33.52 -9.89 11.67
CA ASP A 17 34.15 -9.52 12.94
C ASP A 17 33.24 -8.57 13.73
N TYR A 18 33.55 -8.31 15.00
CA TYR A 18 32.88 -7.31 15.83
C TYR A 18 33.73 -6.92 17.05
N GLN A 19 33.40 -5.77 17.63
CA GLN A 19 34.08 -5.33 18.87
C GLN A 19 33.54 -6.09 20.07
N THR A 20 34.32 -7.00 20.60
CA THR A 20 33.91 -7.99 21.63
C THR A 20 33.56 -7.39 23.00
N ASP A 21 34.01 -6.19 23.30
CA ASP A 21 33.68 -5.48 24.55
C ASP A 21 32.18 -5.21 24.68
N TYR A 22 31.46 -5.10 23.56
CA TYR A 22 30.02 -4.85 23.48
C TYR A 22 29.17 -6.12 23.42
N ARG A 23 29.75 -7.31 23.49
CA ARG A 23 29.06 -8.59 23.23
C ARG A 23 27.78 -8.83 24.02
N PHE A 24 27.71 -8.31 25.24
CA PHE A 24 26.53 -8.47 26.11
C PHE A 24 25.55 -7.29 26.04
N ASP A 25 25.87 -6.26 25.29
CA ASP A 25 24.99 -5.11 25.14
C ASP A 25 23.70 -5.49 24.43
N SER A 26 22.62 -4.99 24.94
CA SER A 26 21.28 -5.22 24.40
C SER A 26 20.97 -4.21 23.31
N ILE A 27 20.45 -4.67 22.20
CA ILE A 27 19.91 -3.84 21.12
C ILE A 27 18.39 -3.83 21.25
N GLU A 28 17.81 -2.64 21.42
CA GLU A 28 16.37 -2.45 21.68
C GLU A 28 15.57 -2.14 20.43
N SER A 29 16.21 -1.55 19.42
CA SER A 29 15.59 -1.19 18.15
C SER A 29 16.59 -1.24 17.00
N VAL A 30 16.10 -1.26 15.78
CA VAL A 30 16.90 -1.26 14.56
C VAL A 30 16.34 -0.20 13.62
N SER A 31 17.19 0.62 13.01
CA SER A 31 16.75 1.58 12.01
C SER A 31 17.84 1.93 11.01
N PHE A 32 17.43 2.15 9.76
CA PHE A 32 18.26 2.74 8.71
C PHE A 32 18.10 4.27 8.62
N ASP A 33 17.13 4.85 9.37
CA ASP A 33 16.85 6.29 9.40
C ASP A 33 17.33 6.89 10.72
N THR A 34 18.38 7.74 10.68
CA THR A 34 18.97 8.37 11.88
C THR A 34 17.95 9.22 12.66
N ARG A 35 16.88 9.71 12.03
CA ARG A 35 15.81 10.49 12.69
C ARG A 35 14.93 9.63 13.61
N LYS A 36 14.92 8.30 13.40
CA LYS A 36 14.12 7.32 14.15
C LYS A 36 14.95 6.55 15.18
N LEU A 37 16.25 6.74 15.22
CA LEU A 37 17.11 6.09 16.20
C LEU A 37 16.73 6.51 17.62
N THR A 38 16.82 5.55 18.52
CA THR A 38 16.64 5.69 19.97
C THR A 38 17.88 5.17 20.70
N GLN A 39 17.92 5.32 22.01
CA GLN A 39 19.00 4.72 22.80
C GLN A 39 19.06 3.20 22.60
N ASN A 40 20.27 2.66 22.55
CA ASN A 40 20.54 1.24 22.34
C ASN A 40 20.05 0.69 20.99
N SER A 41 20.00 1.53 19.94
CA SER A 41 19.63 1.10 18.58
C SER A 41 20.82 0.45 17.86
N LEU A 42 20.50 -0.43 16.90
CA LEU A 42 21.39 -0.83 15.82
C LEU A 42 21.11 0.04 14.60
N PHE A 43 22.13 0.74 14.11
CA PHE A 43 22.03 1.54 12.88
C PHE A 43 22.43 0.70 11.66
N ILE A 44 21.61 0.79 10.60
CA ILE A 44 21.83 0.11 9.32
C ILE A 44 22.18 1.14 8.25
N PRO A 45 23.47 1.32 7.88
CA PRO A 45 23.88 2.32 6.89
C PRO A 45 23.66 1.81 5.47
N LEU A 46 22.43 1.97 4.97
CA LEU A 46 22.07 1.58 3.61
C LEU A 46 22.62 2.56 2.56
N LYS A 47 22.93 2.05 1.38
CA LYS A 47 23.30 2.85 0.22
C LYS A 47 22.05 3.24 -0.56
N GLY A 48 21.87 4.55 -0.79
CA GLY A 48 20.82 5.12 -1.59
C GLY A 48 21.39 6.21 -2.51
N GLN A 49 20.79 7.40 -2.53
CA GLN A 49 21.38 8.58 -3.19
C GLN A 49 22.68 9.03 -2.49
N THR A 50 22.81 8.75 -1.20
CA THR A 50 24.00 8.94 -0.39
C THR A 50 24.34 7.61 0.31
N ASP A 51 25.58 7.46 0.78
CA ASP A 51 25.97 6.31 1.58
C ASP A 51 25.57 6.55 3.05
N GLY A 52 24.79 5.62 3.62
CA GLY A 52 24.34 5.70 5.00
C GLY A 52 25.46 5.78 6.04
N HIS A 53 26.67 5.27 5.72
CA HIS A 53 27.83 5.39 6.59
C HIS A 53 28.27 6.85 6.82
N ASP A 54 27.93 7.77 5.95
CA ASP A 54 28.25 9.19 6.10
C ASP A 54 27.45 9.86 7.22
N TYR A 55 26.42 9.18 7.75
CA TYR A 55 25.58 9.63 8.86
C TYR A 55 25.91 8.96 10.20
N ILE A 56 27.05 8.27 10.31
CA ILE A 56 27.40 7.48 11.51
C ILE A 56 27.55 8.36 12.76
N GLU A 57 28.15 9.54 12.65
CA GLU A 57 28.30 10.47 13.78
C GLU A 57 26.92 10.90 14.30
N GLN A 58 26.00 11.20 13.39
CA GLN A 58 24.62 11.51 13.76
C GLN A 58 23.91 10.32 14.43
N ALA A 59 24.19 9.10 13.98
CA ALA A 59 23.63 7.90 14.59
C ALA A 59 24.14 7.72 16.04
N ILE A 60 25.43 7.96 16.28
CA ILE A 60 26.02 7.94 17.62
C ILE A 60 25.37 8.99 18.52
N GLU A 61 25.24 10.22 18.06
CA GLU A 61 24.58 11.30 18.80
C GLU A 61 23.13 10.98 19.17
N LYS A 62 22.44 10.21 18.32
CA LYS A 62 21.05 9.75 18.55
C LYS A 62 20.95 8.53 19.47
N GLY A 63 22.09 7.95 19.89
CA GLY A 63 22.12 6.85 20.84
C GLY A 63 22.23 5.46 20.19
N ALA A 64 22.65 5.39 18.93
CA ALA A 64 22.98 4.11 18.32
C ALA A 64 24.12 3.45 19.10
N LYS A 65 23.92 2.20 19.50
CA LYS A 65 24.87 1.40 20.27
C LYS A 65 25.75 0.53 19.39
N ALA A 66 25.18 0.10 18.24
CA ALA A 66 25.87 -0.72 17.25
C ALA A 66 25.56 -0.26 15.81
N VAL A 67 26.41 -0.64 14.88
CA VAL A 67 26.24 -0.39 13.45
C VAL A 67 26.69 -1.61 12.64
N PHE A 68 25.98 -1.93 11.56
CA PHE A 68 26.50 -2.84 10.54
C PHE A 68 27.52 -2.10 9.68
N TRP A 69 28.78 -2.54 9.77
CA TRP A 69 29.89 -1.87 9.09
C TRP A 69 30.26 -2.61 7.81
N GLY A 70 29.94 -2.02 6.67
CA GLY A 70 30.20 -2.58 5.34
C GLY A 70 31.44 -2.00 4.63
N ARG A 71 32.14 -1.01 5.24
CA ARG A 71 33.38 -0.41 4.69
C ARG A 71 34.60 -1.13 5.24
N GLN A 72 35.00 -2.23 4.59
CA GLN A 72 36.09 -3.11 5.03
C GLN A 72 37.46 -2.40 5.09
N ASP A 73 37.66 -1.38 4.27
CA ASP A 73 38.89 -0.62 4.10
C ASP A 73 39.00 0.61 5.03
N GLN A 74 37.98 0.87 5.84
CA GLN A 74 37.90 2.03 6.73
C GLN A 74 37.72 1.61 8.18
N THR A 75 38.33 2.37 9.09
CA THR A 75 38.14 2.20 10.53
C THR A 75 36.82 2.84 10.96
N PRO A 76 35.92 2.13 11.67
CA PRO A 76 34.71 2.73 12.21
C PRO A 76 35.08 3.76 13.29
N PRO A 77 34.21 4.79 13.50
CA PRO A 77 34.45 5.76 14.57
C PRO A 77 34.35 5.13 15.95
N GLU A 78 35.00 5.78 16.93
CA GLU A 78 34.92 5.39 18.33
C GLU A 78 33.51 5.66 18.89
N GLY A 79 33.14 4.94 19.97
CA GLY A 79 31.88 5.17 20.70
C GLY A 79 30.67 4.37 20.20
N ILE A 80 30.82 3.53 19.18
CA ILE A 80 29.78 2.64 18.66
C ILE A 80 30.36 1.24 18.41
N CYS A 81 29.59 0.20 18.68
CA CYS A 81 30.00 -1.18 18.35
C CYS A 81 29.88 -1.42 16.84
N ALA A 82 30.99 -1.51 16.14
CA ALA A 82 31.02 -1.97 14.76
C ALA A 82 30.83 -3.49 14.70
N ILE A 83 29.93 -3.92 13.84
CA ILE A 83 29.69 -5.32 13.44
C ILE A 83 29.98 -5.40 11.95
N TRP A 84 31.14 -6.00 11.58
CA TRP A 84 31.55 -6.07 10.18
C TRP A 84 30.73 -7.10 9.41
N VAL A 85 30.11 -6.65 8.34
CA VAL A 85 29.28 -7.47 7.44
C VAL A 85 29.69 -7.23 5.98
N ASP A 86 29.48 -8.20 5.12
CA ASP A 86 29.73 -8.04 3.68
C ASP A 86 28.78 -7.01 3.06
N ASP A 87 27.50 -7.13 3.36
CA ASP A 87 26.45 -6.21 2.91
C ASP A 87 25.49 -5.88 4.07
N PRO A 88 25.39 -4.59 4.48
CA PRO A 88 24.45 -4.16 5.50
C PRO A 88 22.98 -4.46 5.20
N LEU A 89 22.55 -4.46 3.93
CA LEU A 89 21.18 -4.78 3.55
C LEU A 89 20.89 -6.27 3.73
N GLU A 90 21.76 -7.14 3.25
CA GLU A 90 21.63 -8.59 3.45
C GLU A 90 21.63 -8.96 4.93
N ALA A 91 22.54 -8.36 5.71
CA ALA A 91 22.60 -8.58 7.16
C ALA A 91 21.31 -8.11 7.86
N PHE A 92 20.74 -6.99 7.44
CA PHE A 92 19.47 -6.48 7.93
C PHE A 92 18.30 -7.42 7.63
N GLN A 93 18.24 -7.97 6.43
CA GLN A 93 17.21 -8.93 6.00
C GLN A 93 17.35 -10.27 6.75
N GLU A 94 18.56 -10.76 6.97
CA GLU A 94 18.81 -11.97 7.78
C GLU A 94 18.43 -11.77 9.25
N LEU A 95 18.70 -10.57 9.81
CA LEU A 95 18.26 -10.21 11.16
C LEU A 95 16.73 -10.20 11.26
N ALA A 96 16.03 -9.66 10.25
CA ALA A 96 14.58 -9.66 10.21
C ALA A 96 13.99 -11.08 10.14
N LYS A 97 14.56 -11.98 9.32
CA LYS A 97 14.16 -13.40 9.27
C LYS A 97 14.29 -14.06 10.63
N TRP A 98 15.44 -13.88 11.28
CA TRP A 98 15.65 -14.44 12.60
C TRP A 98 14.67 -13.89 13.65
N TYR A 99 14.38 -12.58 13.61
CA TYR A 99 13.43 -11.98 14.54
C TYR A 99 12.01 -12.50 14.30
N LEU A 100 11.62 -12.68 13.04
CA LEU A 100 10.35 -13.30 12.67
C LEU A 100 10.23 -14.75 13.20
N GLU A 101 11.33 -15.52 13.10
CA GLU A 101 11.40 -16.88 13.65
C GLU A 101 11.41 -16.89 15.19
N LYS A 102 11.91 -15.83 15.85
CA LYS A 102 11.86 -15.66 17.31
C LYS A 102 10.45 -15.38 17.81
N VAL A 103 9.73 -14.44 17.15
CA VAL A 103 8.39 -14.01 17.56
C VAL A 103 7.32 -15.02 17.13
N GLN A 104 7.45 -15.62 15.95
CA GLN A 104 6.55 -16.62 15.37
C GLN A 104 5.08 -16.16 15.22
N PRO A 105 4.80 -14.95 14.76
CA PRO A 105 3.43 -14.53 14.49
C PRO A 105 2.84 -15.36 13.34
N ASN A 106 1.52 -15.37 13.24
CA ASN A 106 0.88 -15.76 11.99
C ASN A 106 1.05 -14.61 10.98
N VAL A 107 1.54 -14.90 9.78
CA VAL A 107 1.86 -13.88 8.77
C VAL A 107 0.83 -13.87 7.66
N ILE A 108 0.33 -12.69 7.35
CA ILE A 108 -0.55 -12.40 6.22
C ILE A 108 0.20 -11.52 5.22
N GLY A 109 0.34 -11.97 3.98
CA GLY A 109 0.92 -11.19 2.89
C GLY A 109 -0.16 -10.61 1.99
N ILE A 110 -0.10 -9.32 1.67
CA ILE A 110 -1.08 -8.63 0.81
C ILE A 110 -0.38 -7.92 -0.33
N THR A 111 -0.74 -8.27 -1.57
CA THR A 111 -0.27 -7.60 -2.78
C THR A 111 -1.43 -7.21 -3.70
N GLY A 112 -1.13 -6.54 -4.80
CA GLY A 112 -2.11 -6.13 -5.81
C GLY A 112 -1.69 -4.84 -6.53
N SER A 113 -2.32 -4.53 -7.64
CA SER A 113 -2.06 -3.28 -8.39
C SER A 113 -2.64 -2.06 -7.68
N SER A 114 -3.77 -2.21 -7.01
CA SER A 114 -4.45 -1.19 -6.19
C SER A 114 -5.11 -1.84 -4.98
N GLY A 115 -5.47 -1.04 -3.96
CA GLY A 115 -6.20 -1.52 -2.78
C GLY A 115 -5.34 -2.18 -1.69
N LYS A 116 -4.04 -2.42 -1.91
CA LYS A 116 -3.15 -3.06 -0.92
C LYS A 116 -3.22 -2.46 0.47
N THR A 117 -2.98 -1.15 0.57
CA THR A 117 -2.95 -0.43 1.86
C THR A 117 -4.31 -0.47 2.55
N THR A 118 -5.40 -0.23 1.81
CA THR A 118 -6.76 -0.29 2.35
C THR A 118 -7.11 -1.69 2.84
N THR A 119 -6.82 -2.73 2.03
CA THR A 119 -7.04 -4.12 2.42
C THR A 119 -6.20 -4.51 3.64
N LYS A 120 -4.93 -4.07 3.71
CA LYS A 120 -4.06 -4.26 4.88
C LYS A 120 -4.67 -3.63 6.13
N ASP A 121 -5.17 -2.40 6.03
CA ASP A 121 -5.75 -1.69 7.18
C ASP A 121 -7.06 -2.33 7.63
N MET A 122 -7.94 -2.70 6.70
CA MET A 122 -9.17 -3.46 6.98
C MET A 122 -8.86 -4.83 7.60
N THR A 123 -7.88 -5.56 7.04
CA THR A 123 -7.43 -6.85 7.58
C THR A 123 -6.91 -6.70 9.01
N ALA A 124 -6.10 -5.69 9.26
CA ALA A 124 -5.58 -5.43 10.59
C ALA A 124 -6.70 -5.08 11.59
N ALA A 125 -7.71 -4.30 11.18
CA ALA A 125 -8.88 -3.99 12.01
C ALA A 125 -9.69 -5.27 12.34
N VAL A 126 -9.95 -6.10 11.34
CA VAL A 126 -10.65 -7.39 11.52
C VAL A 126 -9.89 -8.30 12.49
N LEU A 127 -8.57 -8.47 12.29
CA LEU A 127 -7.75 -9.33 13.14
C LEU A 127 -7.58 -8.77 14.56
N ALA A 128 -7.49 -7.43 14.71
CA ALA A 128 -7.35 -6.77 16.01
C ALA A 128 -8.58 -6.94 16.91
N SER A 129 -9.74 -7.31 16.37
CA SER A 129 -10.91 -7.65 17.16
C SER A 129 -10.68 -8.89 18.05
N ARG A 130 -9.66 -9.70 17.74
CA ARG A 130 -9.38 -10.97 18.44
C ARG A 130 -7.92 -11.15 18.88
N TYR A 131 -6.96 -10.54 18.19
CA TYR A 131 -5.53 -10.81 18.32
C TYR A 131 -4.73 -9.52 18.53
N ARG A 132 -3.52 -9.64 19.05
CA ARG A 132 -2.51 -8.57 19.02
C ARG A 132 -1.91 -8.52 17.61
N VAL A 133 -2.17 -7.43 16.90
CA VAL A 133 -1.84 -7.26 15.48
C VAL A 133 -0.74 -6.23 15.31
N TYR A 134 0.23 -6.53 14.47
CA TYR A 134 1.15 -5.56 13.91
C TYR A 134 1.03 -5.54 12.38
N LYS A 135 1.26 -4.39 11.75
CA LYS A 135 1.10 -4.24 10.29
C LYS A 135 2.13 -3.31 9.70
N THR A 136 2.38 -3.44 8.40
CA THR A 136 3.18 -2.49 7.61
C THR A 136 2.72 -1.06 7.84
N GLN A 137 3.67 -0.19 8.20
CA GLN A 137 3.46 1.25 8.36
C GLN A 137 3.82 1.99 7.08
N GLY A 138 3.00 2.99 6.72
CA GLY A 138 3.24 3.80 5.52
C GLY A 138 3.36 2.93 4.26
N ASN A 139 4.47 3.11 3.55
CA ASN A 139 4.84 2.39 2.32
C ASN A 139 6.03 1.43 2.50
N PHE A 140 6.23 0.89 3.70
CA PHE A 140 7.33 -0.05 4.02
C PHE A 140 7.04 -1.45 3.45
N ASN A 141 6.89 -1.55 2.13
CA ASN A 141 6.41 -2.72 1.41
C ASN A 141 7.41 -3.32 0.40
N ASN A 142 8.67 -2.91 0.47
CA ASN A 142 9.77 -3.39 -0.37
C ASN A 142 10.84 -4.14 0.45
N ASP A 143 11.96 -4.48 -0.18
CA ASP A 143 13.12 -5.21 0.36
C ASP A 143 13.83 -4.53 1.55
N ILE A 144 13.54 -3.27 1.82
CA ILE A 144 14.00 -2.51 3.00
C ILE A 144 12.87 -2.34 4.01
N GLY A 145 11.69 -1.96 3.53
CA GLY A 145 10.56 -1.61 4.38
C GLY A 145 9.92 -2.81 5.08
N LEU A 146 9.83 -3.95 4.40
CA LEU A 146 9.27 -5.17 5.01
C LEU A 146 10.17 -5.72 6.13
N PRO A 147 11.51 -5.83 5.98
CA PRO A 147 12.41 -6.14 7.08
C PRO A 147 12.29 -5.17 8.26
N GLN A 148 12.18 -3.85 8.00
CA GLN A 148 11.96 -2.86 9.06
C GLN A 148 10.64 -3.12 9.80
N THR A 149 9.55 -3.40 9.07
CA THR A 149 8.25 -3.72 9.68
C THR A 149 8.35 -4.95 10.59
N ILE A 150 9.10 -5.97 10.19
CA ILE A 150 9.30 -7.18 11.00
C ILE A 150 10.07 -6.84 12.28
N LEU A 151 11.14 -6.04 12.20
CA LEU A 151 11.98 -5.68 13.35
C LEU A 151 11.31 -4.67 14.29
N ASP A 152 10.35 -3.90 13.79
CA ASP A 152 9.56 -2.95 14.59
C ASP A 152 8.38 -3.63 15.33
N MET A 153 8.03 -4.89 14.99
CA MET A 153 6.88 -5.53 15.64
C MET A 153 7.18 -5.89 17.11
N PRO A 154 6.21 -5.71 18.02
CA PRO A 154 6.30 -6.17 19.39
C PRO A 154 6.48 -7.70 19.49
N GLU A 155 7.22 -8.19 20.48
CA GLU A 155 7.45 -9.64 20.67
C GLU A 155 6.16 -10.43 20.98
N ASP A 156 5.12 -9.77 21.46
CA ASP A 156 3.82 -10.40 21.76
C ASP A 156 2.84 -10.35 20.58
N THR A 157 3.31 -9.97 19.37
CA THR A 157 2.49 -9.95 18.16
C THR A 157 2.02 -11.35 17.79
N GLU A 158 0.70 -11.52 17.64
CA GLU A 158 0.08 -12.78 17.24
C GLU A 158 -0.20 -12.85 15.74
N GLN A 159 -0.52 -11.70 15.12
CA GLN A 159 -0.81 -11.58 13.69
C GLN A 159 0.02 -10.46 13.09
N LEU A 160 0.74 -10.74 12.02
CA LEU A 160 1.56 -9.77 11.29
C LEU A 160 1.02 -9.60 9.88
N VAL A 161 0.53 -8.39 9.54
CA VAL A 161 -0.03 -8.07 8.23
C VAL A 161 0.99 -7.28 7.41
N LEU A 162 1.53 -7.90 6.38
CA LEU A 162 2.59 -7.35 5.53
C LEU A 162 2.04 -6.96 4.16
N GLU A 163 2.18 -5.68 3.81
CA GLU A 163 1.98 -5.20 2.45
C GLU A 163 3.23 -5.54 1.63
N MET A 164 3.04 -6.13 0.45
CA MET A 164 4.11 -6.52 -0.48
C MET A 164 3.93 -5.76 -1.79
N GLY A 165 4.80 -4.77 -2.00
CA GLY A 165 4.90 -3.98 -3.23
C GLY A 165 5.93 -4.57 -4.19
N MET A 166 5.87 -4.13 -5.44
CA MET A 166 6.87 -4.47 -6.46
C MET A 166 6.89 -3.41 -7.55
N SER A 167 8.01 -3.35 -8.25
CA SER A 167 8.19 -2.67 -9.53
C SER A 167 8.59 -3.65 -10.63
N ASP A 168 9.20 -4.79 -10.29
CA ASP A 168 9.72 -5.79 -11.24
C ASP A 168 9.46 -7.23 -10.77
N PHE A 169 9.73 -8.19 -11.64
CA PHE A 169 9.70 -9.62 -11.33
C PHE A 169 10.73 -9.98 -10.26
N GLY A 170 10.40 -11.01 -9.45
CA GLY A 170 11.25 -11.52 -8.38
C GLY A 170 11.16 -10.76 -7.06
N GLU A 171 10.66 -9.53 -7.06
CA GLU A 171 10.59 -8.72 -5.83
C GLU A 171 9.55 -9.30 -4.85
N ILE A 172 8.35 -9.67 -5.31
CA ILE A 172 7.36 -10.31 -4.43
C ILE A 172 7.80 -11.72 -4.01
N GLU A 173 8.47 -12.47 -4.88
CA GLU A 173 9.05 -13.75 -4.50
C GLU A 173 10.02 -13.60 -3.33
N PHE A 174 10.93 -12.61 -3.40
CA PHE A 174 11.86 -12.31 -2.34
C PHE A 174 11.13 -11.99 -1.02
N LEU A 175 10.17 -11.05 -1.05
CA LEU A 175 9.40 -10.63 0.13
C LEU A 175 8.62 -11.80 0.73
N SER A 176 7.98 -12.61 -0.11
CA SER A 176 7.21 -13.77 0.32
C SER A 176 8.08 -14.84 0.96
N LYS A 177 9.24 -15.17 0.36
CA LYS A 177 10.18 -16.12 0.92
C LYS A 177 10.79 -15.66 2.25
N LEU A 178 10.98 -14.34 2.41
CA LEU A 178 11.44 -13.77 3.67
C LEU A 178 10.34 -13.90 4.75
N ALA A 179 9.11 -13.55 4.41
CA ALA A 179 7.99 -13.46 5.36
C ALA A 179 7.28 -14.77 5.64
N LYS A 180 7.28 -15.73 4.68
CA LYS A 180 6.62 -17.04 4.75
C LYS A 180 5.16 -16.94 5.21
N PRO A 181 4.27 -16.26 4.46
CA PRO A 181 2.89 -16.06 4.89
C PRO A 181 2.13 -17.38 4.97
N SER A 182 1.18 -17.48 5.91
CA SER A 182 0.18 -18.56 5.97
C SER A 182 -1.07 -18.22 5.15
N VAL A 183 -1.35 -16.94 4.97
CA VAL A 183 -2.43 -16.42 4.15
C VAL A 183 -1.86 -15.36 3.22
N ALA A 184 -2.08 -15.51 1.92
CA ALA A 184 -1.74 -14.53 0.90
C ALA A 184 -3.03 -13.93 0.32
N ALA A 185 -3.02 -12.63 0.01
CA ALA A 185 -4.13 -11.97 -0.65
C ALA A 185 -3.66 -11.13 -1.83
N ILE A 186 -4.32 -11.27 -2.98
CA ILE A 186 -4.17 -10.43 -4.16
C ILE A 186 -5.44 -9.59 -4.29
N THR A 187 -5.31 -8.26 -4.22
CA THR A 187 -6.47 -7.35 -4.19
C THR A 187 -7.06 -7.13 -5.57
N LEU A 188 -6.20 -6.88 -6.56
CA LEU A 188 -6.60 -6.51 -7.92
C LEU A 188 -5.44 -6.68 -8.90
N ILE A 189 -5.72 -7.05 -10.15
CA ILE A 189 -4.81 -6.97 -11.30
C ILE A 189 -5.21 -5.79 -12.17
N GLY A 190 -4.38 -4.76 -12.19
CA GLY A 190 -4.55 -3.54 -13.02
C GLY A 190 -3.33 -3.31 -13.91
N GLU A 191 -3.09 -2.05 -14.26
CA GLU A 191 -2.05 -1.62 -15.20
C GLU A 191 -0.84 -0.93 -14.51
N SER A 192 -0.71 -1.06 -13.19
CA SER A 192 0.45 -0.49 -12.45
C SER A 192 1.74 -1.23 -12.84
N HIS A 193 2.84 -0.49 -13.00
CA HIS A 193 4.15 -1.04 -13.36
C HIS A 193 4.18 -1.74 -14.74
N MET A 194 3.32 -1.30 -15.66
CA MET A 194 3.23 -1.83 -17.02
C MET A 194 4.56 -1.70 -17.77
N GLU A 195 5.32 -0.65 -17.49
CA GLU A 195 6.63 -0.38 -18.12
C GLU A 195 7.61 -1.54 -17.90
N ASN A 196 7.69 -2.09 -16.70
CA ASN A 196 8.64 -3.16 -16.36
C ASN A 196 8.08 -4.55 -16.66
N LEU A 197 6.77 -4.75 -16.48
CA LEU A 197 6.13 -6.07 -16.56
C LEU A 197 5.46 -6.35 -17.91
N GLY A 198 5.42 -5.37 -18.80
CA GLY A 198 5.02 -5.47 -20.21
C GLY A 198 3.53 -5.67 -20.48
N SER A 199 2.78 -6.35 -19.60
CA SER A 199 1.36 -6.65 -19.80
C SER A 199 0.62 -6.93 -18.48
N ARG A 200 -0.74 -6.91 -18.52
CA ARG A 200 -1.55 -7.37 -17.38
C ARG A 200 -1.25 -8.83 -17.00
N ALA A 201 -0.95 -9.69 -17.97
CA ALA A 201 -0.53 -11.08 -17.71
C ALA A 201 0.81 -11.13 -16.98
N GLY A 202 1.79 -10.28 -17.36
CA GLY A 202 3.05 -10.11 -16.62
C GLY A 202 2.82 -9.64 -15.18
N ILE A 203 1.92 -8.67 -14.99
CA ILE A 203 1.54 -8.16 -13.66
C ILE A 203 0.90 -9.28 -12.81
N ALA A 204 0.01 -10.10 -13.39
CA ALA A 204 -0.60 -11.22 -12.69
C ALA A 204 0.46 -12.26 -12.25
N LYS A 205 1.39 -12.62 -13.14
CA LYS A 205 2.51 -13.52 -12.82
C LYS A 205 3.40 -12.99 -11.71
N ALA A 206 3.80 -11.73 -11.77
CA ALA A 206 4.61 -11.11 -10.73
C ALA A 206 3.88 -11.08 -9.37
N LYS A 207 2.57 -10.88 -9.34
CA LYS A 207 1.80 -10.92 -8.08
C LYS A 207 1.60 -12.32 -7.53
N LEU A 208 1.50 -13.34 -8.42
CA LEU A 208 1.45 -14.74 -8.02
C LEU A 208 2.78 -15.25 -7.42
N GLU A 209 3.88 -14.52 -7.57
CA GLU A 209 5.12 -14.78 -6.85
C GLU A 209 4.94 -14.83 -5.32
N ILE A 210 3.86 -14.24 -4.79
CA ILE A 210 3.53 -14.30 -3.35
C ILE A 210 3.34 -15.75 -2.88
N LEU A 211 3.00 -16.67 -3.76
CA LEU A 211 2.86 -18.08 -3.47
C LEU A 211 4.21 -18.80 -3.25
N LYS A 212 5.31 -18.22 -3.76
CA LYS A 212 6.65 -18.84 -3.64
C LYS A 212 7.17 -18.96 -2.20
N GLY A 213 6.65 -18.15 -1.29
CA GLY A 213 6.91 -18.23 0.15
C GLY A 213 5.73 -18.71 0.98
N LEU A 214 4.56 -18.98 0.36
CA LEU A 214 3.38 -19.44 1.07
C LEU A 214 3.67 -20.72 1.84
N ARG A 215 3.29 -20.78 3.12
CA ARG A 215 3.46 -21.98 3.94
C ARG A 215 2.63 -23.13 3.40
N GLU A 216 3.10 -24.36 3.62
CA GLU A 216 2.34 -25.57 3.29
C GLU A 216 0.93 -25.50 3.93
N LYS A 217 -0.09 -25.85 3.16
CA LYS A 217 -1.53 -25.72 3.51
C LYS A 217 -2.00 -24.29 3.75
N GLY A 218 -1.23 -23.29 3.31
CA GLY A 218 -1.65 -21.88 3.35
C GLY A 218 -2.85 -21.62 2.42
N SER A 219 -3.31 -20.37 2.43
CA SER A 219 -4.48 -19.95 1.64
C SER A 219 -4.12 -18.78 0.73
N ILE A 220 -4.64 -18.77 -0.52
CA ILE A 220 -4.64 -17.62 -1.42
C ILE A 220 -6.05 -17.06 -1.56
N ILE A 221 -6.19 -15.77 -1.30
CA ILE A 221 -7.43 -15.00 -1.42
C ILE A 221 -7.26 -14.07 -2.61
N PHE A 222 -8.18 -14.07 -3.57
CA PHE A 222 -8.03 -13.32 -4.81
C PHE A 222 -9.40 -12.93 -5.39
N PRO A 223 -9.48 -11.88 -6.25
CA PRO A 223 -10.74 -11.47 -6.86
C PRO A 223 -11.27 -12.54 -7.81
N ALA A 224 -12.50 -12.98 -7.59
CA ALA A 224 -13.24 -13.83 -8.53
C ALA A 224 -13.42 -13.08 -9.85
N ASN A 225 -13.59 -13.81 -10.94
CA ASN A 225 -13.71 -13.25 -12.29
C ASN A 225 -12.47 -12.49 -12.80
N GLU A 226 -11.26 -12.83 -12.28
CA GLU A 226 -9.99 -12.41 -12.86
C GLU A 226 -9.33 -13.61 -13.59
N PRO A 227 -9.58 -13.78 -14.91
CA PRO A 227 -9.16 -14.96 -15.66
C PRO A 227 -7.66 -15.20 -15.63
N LEU A 228 -6.85 -14.12 -15.51
CA LEU A 228 -5.39 -14.22 -15.45
C LEU A 228 -4.90 -14.89 -14.16
N LEU A 229 -5.66 -14.78 -13.06
CA LEU A 229 -5.35 -15.46 -11.81
C LEU A 229 -5.97 -16.87 -11.77
N GLU A 230 -7.22 -17.02 -12.22
CA GLU A 230 -7.94 -18.29 -12.20
C GLU A 230 -7.16 -19.37 -12.96
N GLN A 231 -6.73 -19.09 -14.19
CA GLN A 231 -5.97 -20.03 -15.02
C GLN A 231 -4.64 -20.45 -14.37
N GLU A 232 -3.84 -19.50 -13.91
CA GLU A 232 -2.52 -19.81 -13.32
C GLU A 232 -2.69 -20.56 -11.98
N LEU A 233 -3.70 -20.22 -11.17
CA LEU A 233 -3.97 -20.90 -9.90
C LEU A 233 -4.47 -22.34 -10.10
N GLU A 234 -5.30 -22.62 -11.10
CA GLU A 234 -5.72 -23.99 -11.45
C GLU A 234 -4.51 -24.86 -11.84
N GLU A 235 -3.60 -24.31 -12.66
CA GLU A 235 -2.38 -25.01 -13.06
C GLU A 235 -1.45 -25.30 -11.87
N MET A 236 -1.32 -24.34 -10.95
CA MET A 236 -0.48 -24.46 -9.74
C MET A 236 -1.07 -25.46 -8.75
N GLN A 237 -2.39 -25.44 -8.51
CA GLN A 237 -3.07 -26.38 -7.59
C GLN A 237 -2.90 -27.86 -7.97
N ALA A 238 -2.68 -28.16 -9.26
CA ALA A 238 -2.41 -29.53 -9.68
C ALA A 238 -1.14 -30.13 -9.05
N ASN A 239 -0.21 -29.28 -8.60
CA ASN A 239 1.11 -29.66 -8.09
C ASN A 239 1.38 -29.23 -6.65
N GLU A 240 0.58 -28.32 -6.09
CA GLU A 240 0.81 -27.70 -4.78
C GLU A 240 -0.46 -27.75 -3.90
N HIS A 241 -0.29 -27.92 -2.59
CA HIS A 241 -1.39 -28.07 -1.63
C HIS A 241 -1.66 -26.76 -0.87
N PHE A 242 -2.42 -25.85 -1.47
CA PHE A 242 -2.94 -24.66 -0.82
C PHE A 242 -4.44 -24.48 -1.09
N LYS A 243 -5.12 -23.70 -0.24
CA LYS A 243 -6.53 -23.36 -0.43
C LYS A 243 -6.66 -22.17 -1.39
N VAL A 244 -7.64 -22.23 -2.29
CA VAL A 244 -7.97 -21.14 -3.22
C VAL A 244 -9.32 -20.55 -2.84
N LEU A 245 -9.36 -19.26 -2.51
CA LEU A 245 -10.49 -18.60 -1.90
C LEU A 245 -10.86 -17.30 -2.67
N PRO A 246 -11.65 -17.42 -3.73
CA PRO A 246 -12.08 -16.27 -4.53
C PRO A 246 -13.10 -15.41 -3.78
N PHE A 247 -13.00 -14.07 -3.91
CA PHE A 247 -13.95 -13.11 -3.36
C PHE A 247 -14.53 -12.19 -4.45
N GLY A 248 -15.71 -11.62 -4.23
CA GLY A 248 -16.30 -10.61 -5.12
C GLY A 248 -17.81 -10.76 -5.29
N GLU A 249 -18.33 -10.22 -6.39
CA GLU A 249 -19.75 -10.28 -6.75
C GLU A 249 -20.13 -11.56 -7.54
N GLY A 250 -19.16 -12.35 -7.97
CA GLY A 250 -19.37 -13.56 -8.77
C GLY A 250 -19.90 -14.75 -7.95
N THR A 251 -20.70 -15.61 -8.58
CA THR A 251 -21.31 -16.80 -7.94
C THR A 251 -20.29 -17.85 -7.48
N ASN A 252 -19.09 -17.88 -8.08
CA ASN A 252 -17.96 -18.73 -7.70
C ASN A 252 -17.16 -18.18 -6.50
N SER A 253 -17.49 -16.98 -6.01
CA SER A 253 -16.88 -16.42 -4.78
C SER A 253 -17.26 -17.25 -3.56
N VAL A 254 -16.30 -17.45 -2.64
CA VAL A 254 -16.54 -18.06 -1.31
C VAL A 254 -17.07 -17.03 -0.32
N ILE A 255 -16.70 -15.76 -0.50
CA ILE A 255 -17.28 -14.61 0.16
C ILE A 255 -17.81 -13.65 -0.91
N GLN A 256 -19.10 -13.32 -0.86
CA GLN A 256 -19.81 -12.65 -1.95
C GLN A 256 -20.63 -11.48 -1.45
N ALA A 257 -20.53 -10.34 -2.17
CA ALA A 257 -21.37 -9.16 -1.97
C ALA A 257 -22.35 -8.96 -3.13
N GLU A 258 -23.49 -8.36 -2.82
CA GLU A 258 -24.50 -7.89 -3.77
C GLU A 258 -25.11 -6.55 -3.29
N ASN A 259 -25.92 -5.91 -4.10
CA ASN A 259 -26.70 -4.71 -3.75
C ASN A 259 -25.86 -3.55 -3.19
N ILE A 260 -24.73 -3.24 -3.85
CA ILE A 260 -23.83 -2.17 -3.42
C ILE A 260 -24.49 -0.80 -3.61
N GLN A 261 -24.60 -0.03 -2.53
CA GLN A 261 -25.16 1.32 -2.50
C GLN A 261 -24.10 2.31 -2.03
N LEU A 262 -23.90 3.38 -2.80
CA LEU A 262 -22.87 4.39 -2.54
C LEU A 262 -23.49 5.64 -1.92
N PHE A 263 -22.90 6.10 -0.82
CA PHE A 263 -23.22 7.35 -0.15
C PHE A 263 -21.96 8.21 -0.03
N GLU A 264 -22.11 9.49 0.32
CA GLU A 264 -20.98 10.42 0.37
C GLU A 264 -19.81 9.91 1.25
N GLU A 265 -20.13 9.43 2.45
CA GLU A 265 -19.12 9.06 3.45
C GLU A 265 -19.10 7.56 3.76
N HIS A 266 -19.95 6.76 3.17
CA HIS A 266 -20.01 5.33 3.41
C HIS A 266 -20.55 4.55 2.20
N THR A 267 -20.36 3.25 2.23
CA THR A 267 -20.88 2.29 1.27
C THR A 267 -21.64 1.20 2.00
N ILE A 268 -22.85 0.85 1.55
CA ILE A 268 -23.62 -0.27 2.09
C ILE A 268 -23.64 -1.39 1.06
N PHE A 269 -23.49 -2.63 1.50
CA PHE A 269 -23.66 -3.81 0.64
C PHE A 269 -24.26 -4.97 1.42
N ASP A 270 -24.88 -5.89 0.69
CA ASP A 270 -25.34 -7.15 1.24
C ASP A 270 -24.26 -8.21 1.06
N LEU A 271 -23.72 -8.71 2.17
CA LEU A 271 -22.94 -9.94 2.18
C LEU A 271 -23.93 -11.11 2.03
N VAL A 272 -23.78 -11.94 1.01
CA VAL A 272 -24.71 -13.07 0.72
C VAL A 272 -24.07 -14.42 0.96
N LYS A 273 -22.75 -14.49 0.97
CA LYS A 273 -21.96 -15.68 1.39
C LYS A 273 -20.88 -15.25 2.37
N PRO A 274 -20.53 -16.05 3.37
CA PRO A 274 -21.10 -17.37 3.71
C PRO A 274 -22.51 -17.31 4.35
N SER A 275 -22.94 -16.14 4.82
CA SER A 275 -24.27 -15.91 5.37
C SER A 275 -24.73 -14.47 5.10
N LYS A 276 -26.04 -14.23 5.18
CA LYS A 276 -26.62 -12.93 4.83
C LYS A 276 -26.46 -11.89 5.93
N HIS A 277 -25.80 -10.79 5.61
CA HIS A 277 -25.63 -9.63 6.48
C HIS A 277 -25.65 -8.35 5.65
N SER A 278 -26.23 -7.27 6.19
CA SER A 278 -26.02 -5.93 5.63
C SER A 278 -24.80 -5.31 6.28
N VAL A 279 -23.86 -4.83 5.49
CA VAL A 279 -22.57 -4.29 5.96
C VAL A 279 -22.44 -2.83 5.51
N GLN A 280 -22.16 -1.94 6.46
CA GLN A 280 -21.88 -0.54 6.20
C GLN A 280 -20.37 -0.27 6.37
N LEU A 281 -19.69 0.07 5.28
CA LEU A 281 -18.29 0.50 5.32
C LEU A 281 -18.22 2.02 5.51
N PRO A 282 -17.40 2.55 6.42
CA PRO A 282 -17.24 3.98 6.64
C PRO A 282 -16.36 4.65 5.56
N VAL A 283 -16.53 4.26 4.30
CA VAL A 283 -15.77 4.75 3.15
C VAL A 283 -16.59 4.71 1.88
N LEU A 284 -16.37 5.68 0.99
CA LEU A 284 -16.94 5.73 -0.33
C LEU A 284 -16.24 4.73 -1.27
N GLY A 285 -17.01 4.05 -2.11
CA GLY A 285 -16.54 3.37 -3.31
C GLY A 285 -16.81 1.88 -3.38
N ALA A 286 -17.39 1.41 -4.48
CA ALA A 286 -17.67 0.00 -4.74
C ALA A 286 -16.39 -0.86 -4.71
N TYR A 287 -15.25 -0.31 -5.15
CA TYR A 287 -13.96 -1.00 -5.08
C TYR A 287 -13.51 -1.28 -3.63
N ASN A 288 -13.96 -0.50 -2.65
CA ASN A 288 -13.70 -0.76 -1.23
C ASN A 288 -14.50 -1.95 -0.69
N VAL A 289 -15.61 -2.32 -1.33
CA VAL A 289 -16.32 -3.57 -1.01
C VAL A 289 -15.43 -4.78 -1.29
N ASN A 290 -14.71 -4.81 -2.42
CA ASN A 290 -13.77 -5.87 -2.72
C ASN A 290 -12.60 -5.92 -1.72
N ASN A 291 -12.06 -4.76 -1.31
CA ASN A 291 -11.05 -4.68 -0.26
C ASN A 291 -11.57 -5.25 1.07
N ALA A 292 -12.83 -4.95 1.41
CA ALA A 292 -13.51 -5.45 2.59
C ALA A 292 -13.75 -6.97 2.53
N LEU A 293 -14.21 -7.50 1.40
CA LEU A 293 -14.40 -8.94 1.22
C LEU A 293 -13.08 -9.70 1.39
N ALA A 294 -11.98 -9.20 0.80
CA ALA A 294 -10.66 -9.79 1.00
C ALA A 294 -10.26 -9.78 2.48
N ALA A 295 -10.46 -8.67 3.19
CA ALA A 295 -10.13 -8.55 4.61
C ALA A 295 -10.99 -9.46 5.51
N LEU A 296 -12.29 -9.55 5.24
CA LEU A 296 -13.21 -10.46 5.92
C LEU A 296 -12.78 -11.92 5.72
N GLN A 297 -12.44 -12.30 4.47
CA GLN A 297 -11.98 -13.66 4.18
C GLN A 297 -10.66 -14.00 4.88
N VAL A 298 -9.71 -13.06 4.96
CA VAL A 298 -8.48 -13.22 5.77
C VAL A 298 -8.85 -13.45 7.23
N GLY A 299 -9.77 -12.67 7.77
CA GLY A 299 -10.25 -12.83 9.15
C GLY A 299 -10.82 -14.21 9.42
N LEU A 300 -11.67 -14.72 8.52
CA LEU A 300 -12.25 -16.08 8.62
C LEU A 300 -11.17 -17.17 8.59
N GLU A 301 -10.19 -17.07 7.68
CA GLU A 301 -9.06 -18.01 7.62
C GLU A 301 -8.19 -17.98 8.88
N CYS A 302 -8.08 -16.82 9.54
CA CYS A 302 -7.39 -16.67 10.81
C CYS A 302 -8.27 -16.99 12.04
N GLY A 303 -9.52 -17.45 11.85
CA GLY A 303 -10.41 -17.88 12.92
C GLY A 303 -11.16 -16.75 13.65
N VAL A 304 -11.29 -15.57 13.05
CA VAL A 304 -12.17 -14.50 13.55
C VAL A 304 -13.61 -14.86 13.15
N PRO A 305 -14.58 -14.90 14.09
CA PRO A 305 -15.99 -15.11 13.76
C PRO A 305 -16.51 -14.03 12.81
N LEU A 306 -17.40 -14.40 11.87
CA LEU A 306 -17.87 -13.49 10.82
C LEU A 306 -18.53 -12.23 11.38
N GLU A 307 -19.38 -12.36 12.37
CA GLU A 307 -20.10 -11.23 13.00
C GLU A 307 -19.10 -10.24 13.64
N GLN A 308 -18.08 -10.77 14.32
CA GLN A 308 -17.01 -9.95 14.90
C GLN A 308 -16.15 -9.27 13.83
N ALA A 309 -15.87 -9.96 12.73
CA ALA A 309 -15.16 -9.40 11.58
C ALA A 309 -15.96 -8.27 10.90
N ILE A 310 -17.29 -8.44 10.74
CA ILE A 310 -18.19 -7.43 10.21
C ILE A 310 -18.24 -6.20 11.13
N GLU A 311 -18.40 -6.40 12.44
CA GLU A 311 -18.39 -5.30 13.40
C GLU A 311 -17.08 -4.49 13.34
N ALA A 312 -15.94 -5.17 13.28
CA ALA A 312 -14.63 -4.52 13.18
C ALA A 312 -14.47 -3.70 11.90
N ILE A 313 -14.93 -4.23 10.75
CA ILE A 313 -14.78 -3.52 9.48
C ILE A 313 -15.73 -2.31 9.36
N GLN A 314 -16.84 -2.30 10.06
CA GLN A 314 -17.74 -1.16 10.15
C GLN A 314 -17.20 -0.01 11.00
N GLN A 315 -16.17 -0.25 11.81
CA GLN A 315 -15.53 0.71 12.70
C GLN A 315 -14.10 1.08 12.30
N PHE A 316 -13.59 0.54 11.16
CA PHE A 316 -12.23 0.81 10.75
C PHE A 316 -12.04 2.27 10.30
N GLU A 317 -10.82 2.79 10.47
CA GLU A 317 -10.43 4.11 9.99
C GLU A 317 -9.48 4.00 8.79
N LEU A 318 -9.75 4.80 7.76
CA LEU A 318 -8.89 4.88 6.57
C LEU A 318 -7.53 5.49 6.90
N THR A 319 -6.51 4.97 6.23
CA THR A 319 -5.21 5.66 6.13
C THR A 319 -5.38 7.02 5.46
N LYS A 320 -4.72 8.05 5.99
CA LYS A 320 -4.72 9.41 5.43
C LYS A 320 -4.39 9.43 3.93
N ASN A 321 -4.98 10.36 3.21
CA ASN A 321 -4.79 10.60 1.78
C ASN A 321 -5.27 9.44 0.87
N ARG A 322 -6.19 8.60 1.37
CA ARG A 322 -6.83 7.51 0.62
C ARG A 322 -8.33 7.69 0.66
N THR A 323 -8.93 8.19 -0.41
CA THR A 323 -10.39 8.43 -0.52
C THR A 323 -10.95 9.15 0.73
N GLN A 324 -10.21 10.12 1.24
CA GLN A 324 -10.50 10.82 2.48
C GLN A 324 -11.19 12.15 2.18
N TRP A 325 -12.36 12.37 2.76
CA TRP A 325 -13.00 13.67 2.72
C TRP A 325 -12.31 14.66 3.67
N VAL A 326 -12.03 15.86 3.17
CA VAL A 326 -11.52 16.99 3.95
C VAL A 326 -12.30 18.25 3.60
N ASP A 327 -12.51 19.12 4.58
CA ASP A 327 -13.17 20.39 4.36
C ASP A 327 -12.26 21.31 3.55
N GLY A 328 -12.82 21.92 2.52
CA GLY A 328 -12.13 22.82 1.61
C GLY A 328 -12.56 24.27 1.79
N ILE A 329 -11.75 25.18 1.24
CA ILE A 329 -12.06 26.62 1.26
C ILE A 329 -13.46 26.91 0.71
N ARG A 330 -14.07 28.03 1.16
CA ARG A 330 -15.41 28.49 0.74
C ARG A 330 -16.55 27.51 1.01
N GLY A 331 -16.38 26.54 1.91
CA GLY A 331 -17.39 25.53 2.22
C GLY A 331 -17.50 24.44 1.14
N SER A 332 -16.43 24.21 0.38
CA SER A 332 -16.27 23.05 -0.51
C SER A 332 -15.85 21.81 0.29
N LYS A 333 -15.99 20.63 -0.33
CA LYS A 333 -15.46 19.36 0.20
C LYS A 333 -14.49 18.75 -0.80
N ILE A 334 -13.37 18.23 -0.32
CA ILE A 334 -12.34 17.64 -1.14
C ILE A 334 -12.23 16.15 -0.83
N LEU A 335 -12.43 15.30 -1.83
CA LEU A 335 -12.12 13.89 -1.77
C LEU A 335 -10.63 13.71 -2.11
N ASN A 336 -9.80 13.59 -1.09
CA ASN A 336 -8.37 13.42 -1.23
C ASN A 336 -8.01 11.95 -1.50
N ASP A 337 -7.59 11.67 -2.73
CA ASP A 337 -7.06 10.37 -3.16
C ASP A 337 -5.75 10.55 -3.95
N ALA A 338 -4.94 11.56 -3.53
CA ALA A 338 -3.73 12.00 -4.21
C ALA A 338 -2.46 11.21 -3.84
N TYR A 339 -2.59 10.10 -3.12
CA TYR A 339 -1.43 9.31 -2.70
C TYR A 339 -0.84 8.48 -3.85
N ASN A 340 -1.67 7.81 -4.66
CA ASN A 340 -1.22 7.03 -5.80
C ASN A 340 -2.34 6.88 -6.84
N ALA A 341 -1.98 6.54 -8.09
CA ALA A 341 -2.93 6.32 -9.16
C ALA A 341 -2.51 5.16 -10.06
N SER A 342 -3.51 4.49 -10.62
CA SER A 342 -3.44 3.64 -11.81
C SER A 342 -4.68 3.90 -12.65
N PRO A 343 -4.71 3.54 -13.95
CA PRO A 343 -5.87 3.79 -14.79
C PRO A 343 -7.17 3.21 -14.22
N ILE A 344 -7.16 1.97 -13.79
CA ILE A 344 -8.33 1.31 -13.20
C ILE A 344 -8.76 1.97 -11.88
N ALA A 345 -7.82 2.35 -11.02
CA ALA A 345 -8.12 3.01 -9.75
C ALA A 345 -8.69 4.42 -9.98
N MET A 346 -8.18 5.13 -10.98
CA MET A 346 -8.68 6.46 -11.34
C MET A 346 -10.10 6.38 -11.89
N LYS A 347 -10.38 5.45 -12.80
CA LYS A 347 -11.75 5.19 -13.31
C LYS A 347 -12.70 4.82 -12.17
N SER A 348 -12.31 3.92 -11.29
CA SER A 348 -13.16 3.44 -10.18
C SER A 348 -13.54 4.54 -9.20
N VAL A 349 -12.59 5.42 -8.84
CA VAL A 349 -12.89 6.53 -7.92
C VAL A 349 -13.75 7.60 -8.59
N ILE A 350 -13.53 7.90 -9.87
CA ILE A 350 -14.38 8.83 -10.64
C ILE A 350 -15.82 8.30 -10.69
N GLN A 351 -16.02 7.03 -11.03
CA GLN A 351 -17.34 6.41 -11.06
C GLN A 351 -18.05 6.48 -9.70
N SER A 352 -17.34 6.16 -8.63
CA SER A 352 -17.88 6.23 -7.27
C SER A 352 -18.21 7.67 -6.87
N PHE A 353 -17.29 8.60 -7.10
CA PHE A 353 -17.50 10.02 -6.83
C PHE A 353 -18.67 10.62 -7.60
N THR A 354 -18.83 10.26 -8.87
CA THR A 354 -19.91 10.80 -9.73
C THR A 354 -21.28 10.14 -9.52
N SER A 355 -21.34 8.98 -8.86
CA SER A 355 -22.61 8.31 -8.55
C SER A 355 -23.30 8.82 -7.29
N VAL A 356 -22.58 9.53 -6.42
CA VAL A 356 -23.17 10.13 -5.21
C VAL A 356 -23.81 11.47 -5.55
N ALA A 357 -25.00 11.73 -5.01
CA ALA A 357 -25.68 13.02 -5.18
C ALA A 357 -24.98 14.14 -4.42
N THR A 358 -24.94 15.34 -5.00
CA THR A 358 -24.43 16.55 -4.35
C THR A 358 -25.37 17.74 -4.58
N ARG A 359 -25.25 18.77 -3.74
CA ARG A 359 -25.97 20.04 -3.93
C ARG A 359 -25.17 21.05 -4.76
N GLY A 360 -23.83 20.88 -4.82
CA GLY A 360 -22.92 21.71 -5.57
C GLY A 360 -22.44 21.05 -6.86
N ARG A 361 -21.43 21.63 -7.48
CA ARG A 361 -20.77 21.08 -8.67
C ARG A 361 -19.85 19.92 -8.26
N LYS A 362 -19.64 18.99 -9.19
CA LYS A 362 -18.58 17.99 -9.12
C LYS A 362 -17.40 18.43 -9.97
N ILE A 363 -16.27 18.55 -9.34
CA ILE A 363 -15.01 19.00 -9.91
C ILE A 363 -14.03 17.86 -9.82
N VAL A 364 -13.34 17.56 -10.91
CA VAL A 364 -12.35 16.47 -10.96
C VAL A 364 -11.00 17.06 -11.30
N VAL A 365 -10.01 16.85 -10.41
CA VAL A 365 -8.61 17.27 -10.56
C VAL A 365 -7.74 16.04 -10.68
N LEU A 366 -7.23 15.77 -11.88
CA LEU A 366 -6.44 14.58 -12.17
C LEU A 366 -5.02 14.97 -12.58
N GLY A 367 -4.04 14.21 -12.11
CA GLY A 367 -2.65 14.35 -12.51
C GLY A 367 -2.06 13.07 -13.06
N ASP A 368 -0.90 13.17 -13.67
CA ASP A 368 -0.21 12.07 -14.34
C ASP A 368 -0.15 10.80 -13.51
N ILE A 369 -0.35 9.69 -14.20
CA ILE A 369 -0.09 8.34 -13.72
C ILE A 369 1.29 7.93 -14.22
N ARG A 370 2.16 7.53 -13.29
CA ARG A 370 3.54 7.14 -13.55
C ARG A 370 3.67 5.65 -13.92
N GLU A 371 4.78 5.26 -14.54
CA GLU A 371 5.20 3.87 -14.79
C GLU A 371 4.28 3.09 -15.74
N LEU A 372 3.66 3.77 -16.70
CA LEU A 372 2.79 3.17 -17.71
C LEU A 372 3.52 2.82 -19.03
N GLY A 373 4.77 3.26 -19.18
CA GLY A 373 5.60 3.00 -20.36
C GLY A 373 4.99 3.52 -21.65
N GLU A 374 5.20 2.80 -22.74
CA GLU A 374 4.73 3.20 -24.08
C GLU A 374 3.21 3.33 -24.20
N GLN A 375 2.45 2.69 -23.31
CA GLN A 375 0.98 2.74 -23.30
C GLN A 375 0.43 3.96 -22.54
N SER A 376 1.28 4.79 -21.94
CA SER A 376 0.88 5.89 -21.06
C SER A 376 -0.22 6.77 -21.68
N LYS A 377 -0.01 7.29 -22.89
CA LYS A 377 -1.00 8.15 -23.56
C LYS A 377 -2.33 7.46 -23.82
N ALA A 378 -2.32 6.21 -24.25
CA ALA A 378 -3.54 5.45 -24.50
C ALA A 378 -4.31 5.17 -23.20
N LEU A 379 -3.60 4.83 -22.13
CA LEU A 379 -4.20 4.58 -20.81
C LEU A 379 -4.74 5.85 -20.16
N HIS A 380 -4.05 6.99 -20.30
CA HIS A 380 -4.59 8.27 -19.86
C HIS A 380 -5.85 8.68 -20.64
N ALA A 381 -5.84 8.56 -21.97
CA ALA A 381 -7.01 8.84 -22.81
C ALA A 381 -8.21 7.95 -22.45
N SER A 382 -7.97 6.69 -22.06
CA SER A 382 -9.03 5.75 -21.70
C SER A 382 -9.84 6.17 -20.46
N ILE A 383 -9.33 7.07 -19.62
CA ILE A 383 -10.02 7.58 -18.45
C ILE A 383 -11.30 8.36 -18.89
N SER A 384 -11.29 8.91 -20.09
CA SER A 384 -12.47 9.59 -20.68
C SER A 384 -13.73 8.71 -20.73
N GLU A 385 -13.60 7.38 -20.74
CA GLU A 385 -14.71 6.43 -20.77
C GLU A 385 -15.69 6.59 -19.59
N VAL A 386 -15.21 7.11 -18.46
CA VAL A 386 -16.01 7.31 -17.23
C VAL A 386 -16.29 8.77 -16.89
N MET A 387 -15.91 9.70 -17.79
CA MET A 387 -16.07 11.14 -17.58
C MET A 387 -17.17 11.71 -18.48
N PHE A 388 -18.24 12.20 -17.86
CA PHE A 388 -19.43 12.70 -18.55
C PHE A 388 -19.84 14.08 -18.01
N PRO A 389 -20.10 15.08 -18.89
CA PRO A 389 -20.42 16.46 -18.47
C PRO A 389 -21.71 16.59 -17.65
N GLU A 390 -22.67 15.68 -17.82
CA GLU A 390 -23.88 15.64 -16.99
C GLU A 390 -23.61 15.23 -15.54
N LYS A 391 -22.45 14.66 -15.26
CA LYS A 391 -22.02 14.23 -13.91
C LYS A 391 -20.85 15.02 -13.35
N ILE A 392 -20.04 15.66 -14.22
CA ILE A 392 -18.84 16.41 -13.85
C ILE A 392 -18.94 17.79 -14.48
N GLN A 393 -18.98 18.84 -13.69
CA GLN A 393 -19.14 20.20 -14.18
C GLN A 393 -17.83 20.86 -14.54
N GLU A 394 -16.71 20.53 -13.84
CA GLU A 394 -15.39 21.09 -14.12
C GLU A 394 -14.32 19.99 -14.11
N VAL A 395 -13.40 20.05 -15.06
CA VAL A 395 -12.28 19.11 -15.17
C VAL A 395 -10.97 19.91 -15.21
N TYR A 396 -10.08 19.59 -14.29
CA TYR A 396 -8.71 20.14 -14.23
C TYR A 396 -7.71 19.01 -14.40
N LEU A 397 -6.85 19.12 -15.41
CA LEU A 397 -5.83 18.12 -15.75
C LEU A 397 -4.44 18.72 -15.56
N TYR A 398 -3.56 17.98 -14.91
CA TYR A 398 -2.21 18.42 -14.58
C TYR A 398 -1.15 17.37 -14.95
N GLY A 399 -0.17 17.78 -15.74
CA GLY A 399 0.95 16.95 -16.15
C GLY A 399 1.01 16.72 -17.66
N GLU A 400 2.18 16.35 -18.17
CA GLU A 400 2.45 16.16 -19.60
C GLU A 400 1.58 15.04 -20.20
N GLU A 401 1.46 13.90 -19.47
CA GLU A 401 0.73 12.71 -19.91
C GLU A 401 -0.79 12.93 -19.94
N MET A 402 -1.30 13.81 -19.08
CA MET A 402 -2.71 14.21 -19.07
C MET A 402 -3.15 14.95 -20.34
N SER A 403 -2.21 15.40 -21.19
CA SER A 403 -2.52 15.95 -22.52
C SER A 403 -3.35 14.97 -23.36
N ALA A 404 -3.11 13.67 -23.26
CA ALA A 404 -3.87 12.66 -23.99
C ALA A 404 -5.33 12.57 -23.52
N LEU A 405 -5.58 12.68 -22.22
CA LEU A 405 -6.95 12.74 -21.67
C LEU A 405 -7.63 14.07 -22.06
N PHE A 406 -6.90 15.18 -22.01
CA PHE A 406 -7.41 16.48 -22.44
C PHE A 406 -7.92 16.44 -23.88
N GLU A 407 -7.13 15.90 -24.82
CA GLU A 407 -7.54 15.74 -26.22
C GLU A 407 -8.79 14.84 -26.36
N ALA A 408 -8.85 13.74 -25.61
CA ALA A 408 -10.00 12.82 -25.62
C ALA A 408 -11.30 13.48 -25.10
N LEU A 409 -11.19 14.44 -24.18
CA LEU A 409 -12.33 15.11 -23.57
C LEU A 409 -12.86 16.32 -24.37
N LYS A 410 -12.08 16.90 -25.26
CA LYS A 410 -12.48 18.08 -26.07
C LYS A 410 -13.78 17.90 -26.85
N SER A 411 -14.11 16.69 -27.25
CA SER A 411 -15.36 16.40 -27.96
C SER A 411 -16.59 16.24 -27.04
N ARG A 412 -16.38 16.19 -25.72
CA ARG A 412 -17.42 15.93 -24.72
C ARG A 412 -17.69 17.14 -23.82
N PHE A 413 -16.64 17.87 -23.45
CA PHE A 413 -16.72 19.02 -22.56
C PHE A 413 -16.56 20.32 -23.34
N GLU A 414 -17.30 21.35 -22.94
CA GLU A 414 -17.10 22.70 -23.45
C GLU A 414 -15.74 23.22 -22.97
N ALA A 415 -15.08 24.04 -23.80
CA ALA A 415 -13.74 24.56 -23.50
C ALA A 415 -13.66 25.40 -22.22
N SER A 416 -14.79 25.96 -21.77
CA SER A 416 -14.92 26.71 -20.51
C SER A 416 -14.87 25.82 -19.26
N HIS A 417 -15.12 24.51 -19.39
CA HIS A 417 -15.21 23.54 -18.32
C HIS A 417 -14.07 22.48 -18.34
N LEU A 418 -13.11 22.65 -19.25
CA LEU A 418 -12.00 21.72 -19.43
C LEU A 418 -10.67 22.46 -19.38
N HIS A 419 -9.96 22.33 -18.27
CA HIS A 419 -8.72 23.06 -17.97
C HIS A 419 -7.51 22.12 -18.00
N TYR A 420 -6.45 22.53 -18.67
CA TYR A 420 -5.20 21.77 -18.74
C TYR A 420 -4.00 22.64 -18.34
N VAL A 421 -3.20 22.13 -17.43
CA VAL A 421 -1.97 22.78 -16.95
C VAL A 421 -0.84 21.75 -17.00
N GLU A 422 0.14 21.96 -17.88
CA GLU A 422 1.21 20.99 -18.10
C GLU A 422 2.18 20.86 -16.93
N SER A 423 2.64 21.97 -16.35
CA SER A 423 3.72 21.95 -15.36
C SER A 423 3.61 22.97 -14.23
N ASP A 424 2.82 24.04 -14.39
CA ASP A 424 2.66 25.09 -13.39
C ASP A 424 1.59 24.73 -12.34
N LYS A 425 2.01 24.04 -11.27
CA LYS A 425 1.13 23.66 -10.19
C LYS A 425 0.55 24.86 -9.42
N ALA A 426 1.29 25.97 -9.34
CA ALA A 426 0.82 27.18 -8.70
C ALA A 426 -0.33 27.82 -9.49
N ALA A 427 -0.23 27.82 -10.83
CA ALA A 427 -1.32 28.25 -11.70
C ALA A 427 -2.57 27.37 -11.54
N LEU A 428 -2.42 26.04 -11.46
CA LEU A 428 -3.52 25.13 -11.19
C LEU A 428 -4.22 25.46 -9.86
N ILE A 429 -3.46 25.65 -8.79
CA ILE A 429 -3.99 26.00 -7.46
C ILE A 429 -4.73 27.33 -7.52
N GLN A 430 -4.20 28.32 -8.23
CA GLN A 430 -4.84 29.62 -8.35
C GLN A 430 -6.16 29.54 -9.09
N LEU A 431 -6.20 28.82 -10.22
CA LEU A 431 -7.44 28.58 -11.00
C LEU A 431 -8.52 27.93 -10.11
N LEU A 432 -8.16 26.88 -9.37
CA LEU A 432 -9.10 26.21 -8.46
C LEU A 432 -9.58 27.14 -7.34
N LYS A 433 -8.70 27.96 -6.75
CA LYS A 433 -9.09 28.93 -5.70
C LYS A 433 -10.04 29.99 -6.20
N GLU A 434 -9.93 30.39 -7.47
CA GLU A 434 -10.81 31.39 -8.09
C GLU A 434 -12.19 30.79 -8.44
N ASP A 435 -12.20 29.55 -8.92
CA ASP A 435 -13.43 28.87 -9.39
C ASP A 435 -14.30 28.28 -8.28
N LEU A 436 -13.69 27.75 -7.20
CA LEU A 436 -14.41 27.01 -6.15
C LEU A 436 -15.52 27.83 -5.49
N GLN A 437 -16.69 27.19 -5.33
CA GLN A 437 -17.90 27.74 -4.73
C GLN A 437 -18.36 26.89 -3.54
N SER A 438 -19.32 27.41 -2.79
CA SER A 438 -19.92 26.69 -1.67
C SER A 438 -20.64 25.41 -2.14
N ASN A 439 -20.48 24.35 -1.37
CA ASN A 439 -20.98 23.00 -1.62
C ASN A 439 -20.36 22.26 -2.83
N ASP A 440 -19.34 22.83 -3.48
CA ASP A 440 -18.60 22.08 -4.50
C ASP A 440 -17.91 20.85 -3.87
N GLN A 441 -17.94 19.76 -4.61
CA GLN A 441 -17.18 18.55 -4.29
C GLN A 441 -16.03 18.39 -5.28
N VAL A 442 -14.81 18.22 -4.78
CA VAL A 442 -13.59 18.15 -5.57
C VAL A 442 -12.92 16.81 -5.37
N LEU A 443 -12.78 16.00 -6.41
CA LEU A 443 -11.92 14.80 -6.38
C LEU A 443 -10.50 15.20 -6.81
N VAL A 444 -9.48 14.87 -6.00
CA VAL A 444 -8.06 15.06 -6.37
C VAL A 444 -7.35 13.73 -6.40
N LYS A 445 -6.80 13.33 -7.57
CA LYS A 445 -6.10 12.06 -7.74
C LYS A 445 -4.93 12.14 -8.72
N SER A 446 -3.78 11.56 -8.32
CA SER A 446 -2.59 11.40 -9.16
C SER A 446 -1.64 10.36 -8.59
N SER A 447 -0.60 10.00 -9.35
CA SER A 447 0.57 9.34 -8.77
C SER A 447 1.28 10.24 -7.76
N ASN A 448 1.90 9.66 -6.76
CA ASN A 448 2.58 10.39 -5.68
C ASN A 448 3.65 11.36 -6.23
N GLY A 449 4.46 10.90 -7.19
CA GLY A 449 5.49 11.71 -7.83
C GLY A 449 4.98 12.93 -8.62
N THR A 450 3.69 13.00 -8.93
CA THR A 450 3.04 14.18 -9.55
C THR A 450 2.78 15.27 -8.51
N GLY A 451 2.63 14.91 -7.24
CA GLY A 451 2.59 15.84 -6.11
C GLY A 451 1.30 16.64 -5.99
N LEU A 452 0.13 16.11 -6.41
CA LEU A 452 -1.15 16.81 -6.26
C LEU A 452 -1.66 16.88 -4.80
N LEU A 453 -1.00 16.21 -3.85
CA LEU A 453 -1.26 16.45 -2.43
C LEU A 453 -1.07 17.92 -2.06
N ALA A 454 -0.15 18.64 -2.70
CA ALA A 454 0.03 20.09 -2.52
C ALA A 454 -1.22 20.89 -2.93
N VAL A 455 -1.99 20.41 -3.92
CA VAL A 455 -3.27 21.03 -4.30
C VAL A 455 -4.30 20.85 -3.18
N VAL A 456 -4.39 19.64 -2.62
CA VAL A 456 -5.29 19.35 -1.47
C VAL A 456 -4.96 20.26 -0.29
N GLU A 457 -3.68 20.35 0.10
CA GLU A 457 -3.25 21.19 1.24
C GLU A 457 -3.49 22.70 0.96
N ALA A 458 -3.38 23.15 -0.27
CA ALA A 458 -3.62 24.54 -0.64
C ALA A 458 -5.11 24.93 -0.67
N LEU A 459 -6.00 23.95 -0.86
CA LEU A 459 -7.46 24.13 -0.92
C LEU A 459 -8.15 23.76 0.39
N LYS A 460 -7.46 23.14 1.33
CA LYS A 460 -8.00 22.77 2.63
C LYS A 460 -8.34 24.00 3.45
N GLU A 461 -9.46 23.91 4.19
CA GLU A 461 -9.79 24.92 5.20
C GLU A 461 -8.79 24.86 6.38
N ALA A 462 -8.33 26.00 6.86
CA ALA A 462 -7.27 26.12 7.87
C ALA A 462 -7.73 25.69 9.29
#